data_49cd3b638b19de9fcd4ca61783a171f1
#
_entry.id   49cd3b638b19de9fcd4ca61783a171f1
#
_cell.length_a   1.000
_cell.length_b   1.000
_cell.length_c   1.000
_cell.angle_alpha   90.00
_cell.angle_beta   90.00
_cell.angle_gamma   90.00
#
_symmetry.space_group_name_H-M   'P 1'
#
loop_
_entity.id
_entity.type
_entity.pdbx_description
1 polymer ?
#
loop_
_entity_poly.entity_id
_entity_poly.type
_entity_poly.pdbx_seq_one_letter_code
_entity_poly.pdbx_strand_id
1 'polypeptide(L)'
;EFFIRSNYVDQSILIWISLCRTYKFIGDFSSMIISEKFNSYQLKLDYDDFNYFYEQQKVLHEELNLLKDSTRKKLRQVIFRIMTDLNMISNTKEITPLFPSIDLKKVSNSTRKDLKLFLPGVIR
;
A
#
# COMPACT_ATOMS: atom_id res chain seq x y z
N GLU A 1 7.19 4.79 -26.81
CA GLU A 1 6.81 5.26 -25.66
C GLU A 1 7.36 4.71 -24.43
N PHE A 2 7.88 5.61 -23.61
CA PHE A 2 8.46 5.22 -22.34
C PHE A 2 7.43 4.52 -21.46
N PHE A 3 6.25 5.06 -21.39
CA PHE A 3 5.25 4.54 -20.47
C PHE A 3 4.77 3.14 -20.85
N ILE A 4 4.65 2.89 -22.13
CA ILE A 4 4.23 1.57 -22.59
C ILE A 4 5.33 0.55 -22.38
N ARG A 5 6.57 0.96 -22.53
CA ARG A 5 7.69 0.05 -22.39
C ARG A 5 8.23 0.03 -21.00
N SER A 6 7.80 0.98 -20.18
CA SER A 6 8.23 0.99 -18.81
C SER A 6 7.81 -0.31 -18.18
N ASN A 7 8.61 -0.78 -17.30
CA ASN A 7 8.32 -2.02 -16.65
C ASN A 7 7.01 -1.90 -15.87
N TYR A 8 6.35 -3.03 -15.69
CA TYR A 8 5.11 -3.06 -14.94
C TYR A 8 5.30 -2.61 -13.51
N VAL A 9 6.52 -2.71 -13.00
CA VAL A 9 6.79 -2.30 -11.62
C VAL A 9 6.52 -0.81 -11.45
N ASP A 10 7.03 0.03 -12.35
CA ASP A 10 6.79 1.46 -12.26
C ASP A 10 5.31 1.79 -12.36
N GLN A 11 4.59 1.11 -13.24
CA GLN A 11 3.16 1.32 -13.39
C GLN A 11 2.41 0.94 -12.12
N SER A 12 2.76 -0.20 -11.54
CA SER A 12 2.15 -0.63 -10.28
C SER A 12 2.41 0.36 -9.17
N ILE A 13 3.64 0.87 -9.09
CA ILE A 13 4.00 1.86 -8.10
C ILE A 13 3.16 3.12 -8.24
N LEU A 14 3.01 3.61 -9.47
CA LEU A 14 2.23 4.82 -9.71
C LEU A 14 0.76 4.64 -9.34
N ILE A 15 0.21 3.47 -9.67
CA ILE A 15 -1.18 3.18 -9.30
C ILE A 15 -1.35 3.17 -7.80
N TRP A 16 -0.44 2.50 -7.08
CA TRP A 16 -0.52 2.41 -5.63
C TRP A 16 -0.39 3.78 -4.98
N ILE A 17 0.57 4.59 -5.45
CA ILE A 17 0.76 5.93 -4.91
C ILE A 17 -0.49 6.78 -5.15
N SER A 18 -1.10 6.66 -6.32
CA SER A 18 -2.33 7.38 -6.62
C SER A 18 -3.44 7.02 -5.66
N LEU A 19 -3.58 5.73 -5.35
CA LEU A 19 -4.57 5.28 -4.40
C LEU A 19 -4.28 5.80 -2.99
N CYS A 20 -3.01 5.80 -2.59
CA CYS A 20 -2.63 6.30 -1.28
C CYS A 20 -2.90 7.79 -1.14
N ARG A 21 -2.70 8.55 -2.20
CA ARG A 21 -2.98 9.98 -2.17
C ARG A 21 -4.48 10.26 -2.15
N THR A 22 -5.24 9.48 -2.90
CA THR A 22 -6.67 9.70 -3.03
C THR A 22 -7.42 9.26 -1.78
N TYR A 23 -7.02 8.14 -1.21
CA TYR A 23 -7.70 7.56 -0.06
C TYR A 23 -6.74 7.50 1.13
N LYS A 24 -6.94 8.41 2.06
CA LYS A 24 -6.07 8.50 3.22
C LYS A 24 -6.00 7.19 3.99
N PHE A 25 -7.10 6.46 4.07
CA PHE A 25 -7.11 5.18 4.77
C PHE A 25 -6.10 4.20 4.15
N ILE A 26 -6.05 4.13 2.82
CA ILE A 26 -5.11 3.25 2.13
C ILE A 26 -3.68 3.74 2.33
N GLY A 27 -3.47 5.05 2.25
CA GLY A 27 -2.15 5.62 2.47
C GLY A 27 -1.63 5.35 3.86
N ASP A 28 -2.49 5.50 4.87
CA ASP A 28 -2.10 5.23 6.25
C ASP A 28 -1.83 3.74 6.46
N PHE A 29 -2.64 2.88 5.87
CA PHE A 29 -2.39 1.44 5.96
C PHE A 29 -1.03 1.10 5.35
N SER A 30 -0.71 1.68 4.21
CA SER A 30 0.55 1.42 3.54
C SER A 30 1.74 1.89 4.36
N SER A 31 1.68 3.12 4.89
CA SER A 31 2.82 3.68 5.62
C SER A 31 2.94 3.12 7.03
N MET A 32 1.83 2.87 7.69
CA MET A 32 1.86 2.44 9.09
C MET A 32 1.98 0.93 9.27
N ILE A 33 1.39 0.16 8.37
CA ILE A 33 1.38 -1.29 8.52
C ILE A 33 2.36 -1.97 7.58
N ILE A 34 2.22 -1.72 6.28
CA ILE A 34 3.02 -2.46 5.29
C ILE A 34 4.49 -2.11 5.42
N SER A 35 4.82 -0.83 5.42
CA SER A 35 6.22 -0.41 5.51
C SER A 35 6.83 -0.78 6.85
N GLU A 36 6.06 -0.65 7.93
CA GLU A 36 6.55 -0.98 9.25
C GLU A 36 6.86 -2.47 9.36
N LYS A 37 5.98 -3.32 8.88
CA LYS A 37 6.21 -4.75 8.92
C LYS A 37 7.41 -5.14 8.08
N PHE A 38 7.55 -4.56 6.90
CA PHE A 38 8.68 -4.88 6.04
C PHE A 38 9.99 -4.46 6.70
N ASN A 39 10.03 -3.27 7.28
CA ASN A 39 11.23 -2.77 7.93
C ASN A 39 11.59 -3.58 9.17
N SER A 40 10.63 -4.27 9.75
CA SER A 40 10.85 -5.14 10.91
C SER A 40 11.06 -6.60 10.51
N TYR A 41 11.24 -6.85 9.20
CA TYR A 41 11.44 -8.19 8.66
C TYR A 41 10.26 -9.12 8.89
N GLN A 42 9.07 -8.57 9.06
CA GLN A 42 7.84 -9.33 9.18
C GLN A 42 7.13 -9.28 7.83
N LEU A 43 7.44 -10.22 6.97
CA LEU A 43 6.96 -10.16 5.60
C LEU A 43 5.53 -10.63 5.41
N LYS A 44 5.00 -11.40 6.34
CA LYS A 44 3.64 -11.92 6.22
C LYS A 44 2.64 -10.82 6.50
N LEU A 45 1.74 -10.57 5.56
CA LEU A 45 0.67 -9.59 5.70
C LEU A 45 -0.65 -10.31 5.53
N ASP A 46 -1.43 -10.44 6.60
CA ASP A 46 -2.68 -11.16 6.51
C ASP A 46 -3.85 -10.27 6.95
N TYR A 47 -5.04 -10.88 6.96
CA TYR A 47 -6.25 -10.13 7.28
C TYR A 47 -6.25 -9.59 8.71
N ASP A 48 -5.55 -10.25 9.61
CA ASP A 48 -5.47 -9.77 10.99
C ASP A 48 -4.77 -8.43 11.08
N ASP A 49 -3.77 -8.21 10.23
CA ASP A 49 -3.08 -6.91 10.19
C ASP A 49 -4.04 -5.80 9.78
N PHE A 50 -4.90 -6.07 8.81
CA PHE A 50 -5.90 -5.10 8.40
C PHE A 50 -6.91 -4.86 9.53
N ASN A 51 -7.37 -5.92 10.15
CA ASN A 51 -8.36 -5.81 11.22
C ASN A 51 -7.80 -4.98 12.37
N TYR A 52 -6.56 -5.20 12.73
CA TYR A 52 -5.90 -4.44 13.80
C TYR A 52 -5.84 -2.96 13.43
N PHE A 53 -5.41 -2.66 12.22
CA PHE A 53 -5.33 -1.29 11.74
C PHE A 53 -6.71 -0.63 11.74
N TYR A 54 -7.72 -1.35 11.27
CA TYR A 54 -9.08 -0.82 11.22
C TYR A 54 -9.58 -0.47 12.60
N GLU A 55 -9.34 -1.33 13.58
CA GLU A 55 -9.78 -1.06 14.95
C GLU A 55 -9.09 0.17 15.52
N GLN A 56 -7.82 0.37 15.20
CA GLN A 56 -7.13 1.56 15.64
C GLN A 56 -7.69 2.83 14.96
N GLN A 57 -8.02 2.73 13.69
CA GLN A 57 -8.55 3.88 12.96
C GLN A 57 -9.94 4.27 13.45
N LYS A 58 -10.71 3.32 13.95
CA LYS A 58 -12.04 3.63 14.49
C LYS A 58 -11.97 4.60 15.67
N VAL A 59 -10.88 4.56 16.41
CA VAL A 59 -10.70 5.48 17.54
C VAL A 59 -10.52 6.90 17.03
N LEU A 60 -9.84 7.07 15.89
CA LEU A 60 -9.55 8.37 15.32
C LEU A 60 -10.64 8.87 14.38
N HIS A 61 -11.43 7.97 13.79
CA HIS A 61 -12.42 8.31 12.78
C HIS A 61 -13.73 7.63 13.10
N GLU A 62 -14.62 8.37 13.74
CA GLU A 62 -15.89 7.79 14.20
C GLU A 62 -16.74 7.24 13.07
N GLU A 63 -16.62 7.81 11.88
CA GLU A 63 -17.42 7.34 10.75
C GLU A 63 -17.13 5.87 10.40
N LEU A 64 -15.97 5.36 10.80
CA LEU A 64 -15.67 3.95 10.55
C LEU A 64 -16.51 3.03 11.43
N ASN A 65 -17.01 3.53 12.56
CA ASN A 65 -17.89 2.73 13.41
C ASN A 65 -19.26 2.52 12.79
N LEU A 66 -19.61 3.33 11.80
CA LEU A 66 -20.91 3.23 11.15
C LEU A 66 -20.95 2.17 10.07
N LEU A 67 -19.79 1.66 9.68
CA LEU A 67 -19.74 0.64 8.63
C LEU A 67 -20.14 -0.71 9.17
N LYS A 68 -20.93 -1.42 8.37
CA LYS A 68 -21.32 -2.78 8.72
C LYS A 68 -20.12 -3.72 8.60
N ASP A 69 -20.16 -4.82 9.34
CA ASP A 69 -19.11 -5.82 9.25
C ASP A 69 -18.93 -6.34 7.84
N SER A 70 -20.00 -6.50 7.09
CA SER A 70 -19.90 -6.98 5.71
C SER A 70 -19.16 -5.96 4.84
N THR A 71 -19.41 -4.67 5.05
CA THR A 71 -18.72 -3.62 4.31
C THR A 71 -17.24 -3.59 4.65
N ARG A 72 -16.92 -3.73 5.94
CA ARG A 72 -15.52 -3.77 6.37
C ARG A 72 -14.78 -4.96 5.75
N LYS A 73 -15.40 -6.12 5.76
CA LYS A 73 -14.79 -7.31 5.17
C LYS A 73 -14.60 -7.15 3.68
N LYS A 74 -15.53 -6.52 3.00
CA LYS A 74 -15.40 -6.29 1.57
C LYS A 74 -14.28 -5.30 1.27
N LEU A 75 -14.16 -4.26 2.07
CA LEU A 75 -13.07 -3.30 1.91
C LEU A 75 -11.72 -3.99 2.06
N ARG A 76 -11.58 -4.82 3.08
CA ARG A 76 -10.36 -5.60 3.29
C ARG A 76 -10.06 -6.48 2.08
N GLN A 77 -11.07 -7.17 1.58
CA GLN A 77 -10.90 -8.05 0.44
C GLN A 77 -10.44 -7.29 -0.80
N VAL A 78 -11.04 -6.11 -1.04
CA VAL A 78 -10.70 -5.30 -2.19
C VAL A 78 -9.26 -4.79 -2.09
N ILE A 79 -8.86 -4.30 -0.92
CA ILE A 79 -7.51 -3.78 -0.74
C ILE A 79 -6.47 -4.88 -0.95
N PHE A 80 -6.70 -6.06 -0.37
CA PHE A 80 -5.76 -7.16 -0.55
C PHE A 80 -5.70 -7.63 -2.00
N ARG A 81 -6.83 -7.61 -2.69
CA ARG A 81 -6.84 -7.97 -4.11
C ARG A 81 -6.04 -6.99 -4.94
N ILE A 82 -6.20 -5.69 -4.67
CA ILE A 82 -5.42 -4.68 -5.37
C ILE A 82 -3.93 -4.89 -5.13
N MET A 83 -3.54 -5.12 -3.89
CA MET A 83 -2.12 -5.36 -3.59
C MET A 83 -1.58 -6.58 -4.31
N THR A 84 -2.38 -7.64 -4.38
CA THR A 84 -1.97 -8.84 -5.10
C THR A 84 -1.83 -8.55 -6.60
N ASP A 85 -2.79 -7.84 -7.17
CA ASP A 85 -2.76 -7.50 -8.59
C ASP A 85 -1.57 -6.62 -8.94
N LEU A 86 -1.16 -5.76 -8.03
CA LEU A 86 -0.01 -4.88 -8.25
C LEU A 86 1.31 -5.55 -7.85
N ASN A 87 1.27 -6.79 -7.41
CA ASN A 87 2.45 -7.54 -6.98
C ASN A 87 3.13 -6.95 -5.75
N MET A 88 2.36 -6.28 -4.90
CA MET A 88 2.88 -5.78 -3.64
C MET A 88 2.89 -6.87 -2.58
N ILE A 89 2.05 -7.86 -2.73
CA ILE A 89 2.09 -9.06 -1.90
C ILE A 89 2.03 -10.28 -2.82
N SER A 90 2.63 -11.37 -2.38
CA SER A 90 2.63 -12.61 -3.14
C SER A 90 1.33 -13.35 -2.93
N ASN A 91 1.16 -14.46 -3.67
CA ASN A 91 0.00 -15.32 -3.49
C ASN A 91 -0.07 -15.91 -2.08
N THR A 92 1.06 -16.00 -1.41
CA THR A 92 1.13 -16.46 -0.03
C THR A 92 1.02 -15.32 0.97
N LYS A 93 0.64 -14.13 0.51
CA LYS A 93 0.43 -12.93 1.33
C LYS A 93 1.72 -12.44 2.00
N GLU A 94 2.83 -12.56 1.31
CA GLU A 94 4.08 -12.00 1.79
C GLU A 94 4.39 -10.71 1.08
N ILE A 95 4.84 -9.70 1.83
CA ILE A 95 5.15 -8.39 1.28
C ILE A 95 6.31 -8.52 0.31
N THR A 96 6.10 -8.02 -0.90
CA THR A 96 7.11 -8.03 -1.95
C THR A 96 7.46 -6.58 -2.26
N PRO A 97 8.68 -6.13 -2.01
CA PRO A 97 9.02 -4.74 -2.29
C PRO A 97 9.05 -4.47 -3.78
N LEU A 98 8.59 -3.29 -4.16
CA LEU A 98 8.64 -2.83 -5.54
C LEU A 98 9.72 -1.76 -5.63
N PHE A 99 10.66 -1.93 -6.55
CA PHE A 99 11.78 -1.00 -6.68
C PHE A 99 11.56 -0.10 -7.90
N PRO A 100 11.39 1.21 -7.67
CA PRO A 100 11.18 2.14 -8.79
C PRO A 100 12.43 2.25 -9.65
N SER A 101 12.21 2.48 -10.93
CA SER A 101 13.32 2.71 -11.85
C SER A 101 13.99 4.05 -11.52
N ILE A 102 15.19 4.24 -12.08
CA ILE A 102 15.89 5.51 -11.92
C ILE A 102 15.07 6.65 -12.49
N ASP A 103 14.41 6.39 -13.62
CA ASP A 103 13.59 7.41 -14.26
C ASP A 103 12.43 7.85 -13.36
N LEU A 104 11.78 6.92 -12.72
CA LEU A 104 10.68 7.25 -11.83
C LEU A 104 11.17 8.04 -10.62
N LYS A 105 12.35 7.69 -10.10
CA LYS A 105 12.91 8.40 -8.96
C LYS A 105 13.24 9.85 -9.28
N LYS A 106 13.45 10.17 -10.54
CA LYS A 106 13.84 11.53 -10.95
C LYS A 106 12.64 12.42 -11.28
N VAL A 107 11.42 11.91 -11.18
CA VAL A 107 10.27 12.67 -11.68
C VAL A 107 10.02 13.94 -10.88
N SER A 108 9.90 13.87 -9.58
CA SER A 108 9.67 15.06 -8.78
C SER A 108 9.97 14.78 -7.31
N ASN A 109 10.13 15.87 -6.55
CA ASN A 109 10.34 15.73 -5.11
C ASN A 109 9.11 15.16 -4.43
N SER A 110 7.93 15.54 -4.89
CA SER A 110 6.69 15.03 -4.35
C SER A 110 6.60 13.52 -4.53
N THR A 111 6.93 13.05 -5.73
CA THR A 111 6.93 11.61 -5.99
C THR A 111 7.95 10.87 -5.14
N ARG A 112 9.13 11.47 -4.95
CA ARG A 112 10.15 10.85 -4.10
C ARG A 112 9.66 10.68 -2.66
N LYS A 113 8.97 11.68 -2.13
CA LYS A 113 8.43 11.59 -0.78
C LYS A 113 7.40 10.47 -0.69
N ASP A 114 6.56 10.35 -1.72
CA ASP A 114 5.55 9.29 -1.73
C ASP A 114 6.19 7.92 -1.82
N LEU A 115 7.25 7.79 -2.61
CA LEU A 115 7.95 6.52 -2.71
C LEU A 115 8.49 6.07 -1.36
N LYS A 116 9.06 7.00 -0.62
CA LYS A 116 9.59 6.68 0.71
C LYS A 116 8.49 6.36 1.71
N LEU A 117 7.39 7.09 1.61
CA LEU A 117 6.31 6.96 2.58
C LEU A 117 5.45 5.73 2.35
N PHE A 118 5.11 5.44 1.10
CA PHE A 118 4.10 4.43 0.79
C PHE A 118 4.65 3.10 0.31
N LEU A 119 5.93 3.01 -0.04
CA LEU A 119 6.48 1.76 -0.55
C LEU A 119 7.45 1.15 0.47
N PRO A 120 7.30 -0.15 0.75
CA PRO A 120 8.27 -0.82 1.60
C PRO A 120 9.59 -1.03 0.85
N GLY A 121 10.69 -0.95 1.58
CA GLY A 121 11.99 -1.27 1.01
C GLY A 121 12.67 -0.17 0.24
N VAL A 122 12.03 0.98 0.05
CA VAL A 122 12.68 2.10 -0.63
C VAL A 122 13.65 2.77 0.34
N ILE A 123 14.86 3.00 -0.12
CA ILE A 123 15.91 3.60 0.70
C ILE A 123 15.59 5.06 0.98
N ARG A 124 15.72 5.44 2.22
CA ARG A 124 15.43 6.81 2.67
C ARG A 124 16.65 7.69 2.73
#